data_eda1bbf606be9f7b139b06097a8ac62b
#
_entry.id   eda1bbf606be9f7b139b06097a8ac62b
#
_cell.length_a   1.000
_cell.length_b   1.000
_cell.length_c   1.000
_cell.angle_alpha   90.00
_cell.angle_beta   90.00
_cell.angle_gamma   90.00
#
_symmetry.space_group_name_H-M   'P 1'
#
loop_
_entity.id
_entity.type
_entity.pdbx_description
1 polymer ?
#
loop_
_entity_poly.entity_id
_entity_poly.type
_entity_poly.pdbx_seq_one_letter_code
_entity_poly.pdbx_strand_id
1 'polypeptide(L)'
;MKCKKESTAQKAYLRRQLHRRRLVLFCRIFLFVFFLICWEMSARLGLIDAFIFSSPSRTVRCFLRMMQDKSILIHTGVTLYETLISFTLVILCGLIGAVLLWSSRNLSEILEPYLVMLNSLPKSALAPILIVWLGSNIRTIIVASISVAVFGSILTLHNGFSSMDPDQIKLIRSLGGNRIHILTKVLLPGSIPLILANMKVNIGLCLVGVIIGEFLSAQAGLGFLIIYGSQVFKLDLVIMSIVILCVLSAVLYQAVTMLEKRCVRHH
;
A
#
# COMPACT_ATOMS: atom_id res chain seq x y z
N MET A 1 15.17 -36.80 21.35
CA MET A 1 15.42 -35.86 20.21
C MET A 1 16.87 -35.99 19.79
N LYS A 2 17.18 -36.64 18.64
CA LYS A 2 18.56 -36.78 18.12
C LYS A 2 18.98 -35.48 17.48
N CYS A 3 19.94 -34.78 18.06
CA CYS A 3 20.62 -33.62 17.46
C CYS A 3 21.32 -34.10 16.17
N LYS A 4 20.78 -33.75 14.99
CA LYS A 4 21.37 -34.11 13.70
C LYS A 4 22.71 -33.40 13.59
N LYS A 5 23.85 -34.15 13.67
CA LYS A 5 25.19 -33.61 13.43
C LYS A 5 25.23 -33.00 12.03
N GLU A 6 25.30 -31.67 11.96
CA GLU A 6 25.47 -30.96 10.71
C GLU A 6 26.77 -31.38 10.03
N SER A 7 26.69 -31.79 8.78
CA SER A 7 27.84 -32.15 7.94
C SER A 7 28.76 -30.94 7.75
N THR A 8 30.08 -31.18 7.66
CA THR A 8 31.10 -30.16 7.37
C THR A 8 30.78 -29.37 6.09
N ALA A 9 30.26 -30.05 5.07
CA ALA A 9 29.80 -29.43 3.82
C ALA A 9 28.59 -28.50 4.05
N GLN A 10 27.66 -28.87 4.90
CA GLN A 10 26.50 -28.03 5.26
C GLN A 10 26.92 -26.77 6.01
N LYS A 11 27.87 -26.87 6.92
CA LYS A 11 28.45 -25.69 7.62
C LYS A 11 29.16 -24.74 6.68
N ALA A 12 29.94 -25.28 5.72
CA ALA A 12 30.61 -24.49 4.70
C ALA A 12 29.60 -23.75 3.79
N TYR A 13 28.52 -24.43 3.37
CA TYR A 13 27.44 -23.83 2.59
C TYR A 13 26.74 -22.72 3.35
N LEU A 14 26.34 -22.94 4.59
CA LEU A 14 25.69 -21.94 5.44
C LEU A 14 26.58 -20.72 5.67
N ARG A 15 27.90 -20.92 5.90
CA ARG A 15 28.87 -19.80 6.02
C ARG A 15 28.94 -18.98 4.74
N ARG A 16 29.01 -19.62 3.55
CA ARG A 16 29.00 -18.92 2.25
C ARG A 16 27.70 -18.12 2.05
N GLN A 17 26.55 -18.70 2.41
CA GLN A 17 25.26 -18.05 2.29
C GLN A 17 25.14 -16.85 3.24
N LEU A 18 25.60 -16.98 4.48
CA LEU A 18 25.65 -15.88 5.45
C LEU A 18 26.59 -14.77 5.00
N HIS A 19 27.79 -15.12 4.48
CA HIS A 19 28.73 -14.15 3.95
C HIS A 19 28.14 -13.39 2.77
N ARG A 20 27.53 -14.08 1.80
CA ARG A 20 26.82 -13.46 0.67
C ARG A 20 25.70 -12.53 1.13
N ARG A 21 24.88 -12.94 2.11
CA ARG A 21 23.81 -12.09 2.67
C ARG A 21 24.38 -10.83 3.34
N ARG A 22 25.46 -10.96 4.12
CA ARG A 22 26.15 -9.82 4.74
C ARG A 22 26.74 -8.88 3.70
N LEU A 23 27.38 -9.42 2.67
CA LEU A 23 27.96 -8.64 1.57
C LEU A 23 26.89 -7.88 0.80
N VAL A 24 25.76 -8.53 0.46
CA VAL A 24 24.63 -7.88 -0.20
C VAL A 24 24.05 -6.77 0.69
N LEU A 25 23.90 -7.01 2.00
CA LEU A 25 23.42 -6.00 2.93
C LEU A 25 24.38 -4.82 3.03
N PHE A 26 25.68 -5.10 3.13
CA PHE A 26 26.73 -4.09 3.15
C PHE A 26 26.71 -3.24 1.87
N CYS A 27 26.66 -3.87 0.69
CA CYS A 27 26.57 -3.15 -0.58
C CYS A 27 25.33 -2.27 -0.67
N ARG A 28 24.16 -2.74 -0.17
CA ARG A 28 22.92 -1.93 -0.14
C ARG A 28 23.07 -0.70 0.74
N ILE A 29 23.59 -0.87 1.96
CA ILE A 29 23.81 0.23 2.89
C ILE A 29 24.87 1.19 2.32
N PHE A 30 25.96 0.65 1.77
CA PHE A 30 27.03 1.45 1.17
C PHE A 30 26.52 2.32 0.02
N LEU A 31 25.74 1.75 -0.91
CA LEU A 31 25.15 2.49 -2.03
C LEU A 31 24.22 3.61 -1.53
N PHE A 32 23.39 3.31 -0.52
CA PHE A 32 22.49 4.31 0.05
C PHE A 32 23.24 5.45 0.74
N VAL A 33 24.22 5.12 1.57
CA VAL A 33 25.06 6.11 2.27
C VAL A 33 25.90 6.92 1.28
N PHE A 34 26.48 6.25 0.28
CA PHE A 34 27.24 6.90 -0.80
C PHE A 34 26.38 7.91 -1.55
N PHE A 35 25.14 7.53 -1.91
CA PHE A 35 24.20 8.45 -2.55
C PHE A 35 23.92 9.69 -1.68
N LEU A 36 23.65 9.50 -0.38
CA LEU A 36 23.41 10.61 0.55
C LEU A 36 24.62 11.54 0.69
N ILE A 37 25.84 10.96 0.74
CA ILE A 37 27.09 11.74 0.81
C ILE A 37 27.29 12.51 -0.49
N CYS A 38 27.12 11.88 -1.65
CA CYS A 38 27.24 12.57 -2.94
C CYS A 38 26.24 13.72 -3.07
N TRP A 39 24.99 13.50 -2.64
CA TRP A 39 23.97 14.55 -2.66
C TRP A 39 24.32 15.71 -1.73
N GLU A 40 24.72 15.45 -0.49
CA GLU A 40 25.14 16.48 0.45
C GLU A 40 26.38 17.25 -0.05
N MET A 41 27.37 16.54 -0.58
CA MET A 41 28.59 17.16 -1.12
C MET A 41 28.31 18.02 -2.35
N SER A 42 27.47 17.54 -3.28
CA SER A 42 27.08 18.30 -4.46
C SER A 42 26.36 19.61 -4.10
N ALA A 43 25.50 19.56 -3.07
CA ALA A 43 24.83 20.75 -2.56
C ALA A 43 25.79 21.73 -1.86
N ARG A 44 26.78 21.22 -1.09
CA ARG A 44 27.79 22.06 -0.41
C ARG A 44 28.80 22.69 -1.35
N LEU A 45 29.21 21.95 -2.39
CA LEU A 45 30.16 22.42 -3.40
C LEU A 45 29.52 23.39 -4.42
N GLY A 46 28.21 23.62 -4.32
CA GLY A 46 27.49 24.48 -5.27
C GLY A 46 27.33 23.88 -6.66
N LEU A 47 27.58 22.57 -6.83
CA LEU A 47 27.35 21.87 -8.10
C LEU A 47 25.85 21.77 -8.41
N ILE A 48 25.04 21.74 -7.39
CA ILE A 48 23.57 21.83 -7.48
C ILE A 48 23.08 22.96 -6.57
N ASP A 49 22.06 23.69 -7.03
CA ASP A 49 21.47 24.73 -6.22
C ASP A 49 20.71 24.12 -5.04
N ALA A 50 21.22 24.34 -3.84
CA ALA A 50 20.61 23.85 -2.61
C ALA A 50 19.20 24.40 -2.33
N PHE A 51 18.83 25.51 -2.99
CA PHE A 51 17.47 26.03 -2.93
C PHE A 51 16.51 25.18 -3.76
N ILE A 52 16.95 24.71 -4.94
CA ILE A 52 16.12 23.91 -5.85
C ILE A 52 16.16 22.42 -5.50
N PHE A 53 17.32 21.88 -5.10
CA PHE A 53 17.49 20.43 -4.90
C PHE A 53 17.51 20.01 -3.43
N SER A 54 17.47 20.97 -2.49
CA SER A 54 17.64 20.73 -1.06
C SER A 54 18.95 19.99 -0.72
N SER A 55 19.07 19.49 0.49
CA SER A 55 20.14 18.60 0.92
C SER A 55 19.68 17.73 2.09
N PRO A 56 20.29 16.56 2.34
CA PRO A 56 19.98 15.73 3.49
C PRO A 56 20.00 16.48 4.82
N SER A 57 21.00 17.34 5.04
CA SER A 57 21.11 18.11 6.27
C SER A 57 20.00 19.17 6.44
N ARG A 58 19.52 19.76 5.34
CA ARG A 58 18.39 20.72 5.35
C ARG A 58 17.07 19.99 5.61
N THR A 59 16.88 18.83 4.98
CA THR A 59 15.70 17.97 5.18
C THR A 59 15.58 17.53 6.65
N VAL A 60 16.70 17.09 7.27
CA VAL A 60 16.70 16.70 8.70
C VAL A 60 16.41 17.91 9.60
N ARG A 61 16.97 19.08 9.34
CA ARG A 61 16.66 20.30 10.10
C ARG A 61 15.20 20.71 9.97
N CYS A 62 14.61 20.58 8.79
CA CYS A 62 13.19 20.84 8.55
C CYS A 62 12.33 19.87 9.40
N PHE A 63 12.66 18.57 9.39
CA PHE A 63 12.00 17.57 10.21
C PHE A 63 12.06 17.88 11.70
N LEU A 64 13.25 18.20 12.23
CA LEU A 64 13.43 18.52 13.65
C LEU A 64 12.61 19.75 14.08
N ARG A 65 12.57 20.78 13.24
CA ARG A 65 11.76 21.98 13.49
C ARG A 65 10.28 21.64 13.57
N MET A 66 9.75 20.91 12.56
CA MET A 66 8.35 20.54 12.53
C MET A 66 7.98 19.50 13.63
N MET A 67 8.95 18.75 14.12
CA MET A 67 8.74 17.87 15.27
C MET A 67 8.62 18.67 16.57
N GLN A 68 9.42 19.75 16.76
CA GLN A 68 9.30 20.63 17.91
C GLN A 68 7.94 21.33 17.95
N ASP A 69 7.46 21.79 16.80
CA ASP A 69 6.15 22.44 16.67
C ASP A 69 4.98 21.43 16.63
N LYS A 70 5.28 20.12 16.71
CA LYS A 70 4.31 19.01 16.60
C LYS A 70 3.48 19.00 15.31
N SER A 71 3.71 19.91 14.38
CA SER A 71 2.94 20.03 13.12
C SER A 71 3.07 18.78 12.25
N ILE A 72 4.26 18.16 12.20
CA ILE A 72 4.48 16.93 11.42
C ILE A 72 3.63 15.76 11.92
N LEU A 73 3.38 15.67 13.23
CA LEU A 73 2.54 14.62 13.82
C LEU A 73 1.08 14.78 13.40
N ILE A 74 0.60 16.02 13.31
CA ILE A 74 -0.75 16.33 12.85
C ILE A 74 -0.90 15.90 11.38
N HIS A 75 0.00 16.36 10.50
CA HIS A 75 -0.07 16.02 9.08
C HIS A 75 0.07 14.52 8.82
N THR A 76 1.00 13.85 9.50
CA THR A 76 1.14 12.38 9.40
C THR A 76 -0.08 11.66 9.94
N GLY A 77 -0.67 12.13 11.05
CA GLY A 77 -1.88 11.58 11.63
C GLY A 77 -3.09 11.68 10.71
N VAL A 78 -3.25 12.83 10.02
CA VAL A 78 -4.35 13.03 9.03
C VAL A 78 -4.21 12.05 7.88
N THR A 79 -3.03 12.00 7.21
CA THR A 79 -2.80 11.05 6.11
C THR A 79 -2.99 9.60 6.54
N LEU A 80 -2.53 9.23 7.74
CA LEU A 80 -2.71 7.89 8.29
C LEU A 80 -4.19 7.55 8.50
N TYR A 81 -4.95 8.46 9.10
CA TYR A 81 -6.38 8.31 9.36
C TYR A 81 -7.17 8.12 8.06
N GLU A 82 -6.94 8.98 7.08
CA GLU A 82 -7.58 8.92 5.76
C GLU A 82 -7.24 7.61 5.04
N THR A 83 -5.98 7.18 5.11
CA THR A 83 -5.52 5.91 4.50
C THR A 83 -6.19 4.70 5.16
N LEU A 84 -6.29 4.66 6.48
CA LEU A 84 -6.90 3.53 7.20
C LEU A 84 -8.40 3.42 6.94
N ILE A 85 -9.11 4.54 6.90
CA ILE A 85 -10.55 4.54 6.57
C ILE A 85 -10.73 4.07 5.12
N SER A 86 -10.01 4.66 4.18
CA SER A 86 -10.10 4.29 2.76
C SER A 86 -9.78 2.81 2.56
N PHE A 87 -8.72 2.32 3.19
CA PHE A 87 -8.32 0.92 3.14
C PHE A 87 -9.41 -0.02 3.66
N THR A 88 -9.99 0.30 4.82
CA THR A 88 -11.08 -0.50 5.39
C THR A 88 -12.27 -0.56 4.45
N LEU A 89 -12.67 0.58 3.88
CA LEU A 89 -13.77 0.65 2.92
C LEU A 89 -13.46 -0.11 1.62
N VAL A 90 -12.24 -0.01 1.10
CA VAL A 90 -11.81 -0.76 -0.10
C VAL A 90 -11.87 -2.26 0.13
N ILE A 91 -11.41 -2.75 1.29
CA ILE A 91 -11.46 -4.19 1.59
C ILE A 91 -12.92 -4.66 1.73
N LEU A 92 -13.74 -3.93 2.44
CA LEU A 92 -15.17 -4.27 2.60
C LEU A 92 -15.91 -4.25 1.27
N CYS A 93 -15.82 -3.16 0.51
CA CYS A 93 -16.47 -3.04 -0.80
C CYS A 93 -15.91 -4.05 -1.81
N GLY A 94 -14.59 -4.27 -1.79
CA GLY A 94 -13.90 -5.25 -2.63
C GLY A 94 -14.40 -6.67 -2.39
N LEU A 95 -14.50 -7.08 -1.12
CA LEU A 95 -14.99 -8.41 -0.74
C LEU A 95 -16.48 -8.57 -1.07
N ILE A 96 -17.32 -7.59 -0.71
CA ILE A 96 -18.76 -7.63 -1.00
C ILE A 96 -18.98 -7.68 -2.52
N GLY A 97 -18.31 -6.82 -3.30
CA GLY A 97 -18.39 -6.80 -4.75
C GLY A 97 -17.98 -8.12 -5.39
N ALA A 98 -16.86 -8.70 -4.96
CA ALA A 98 -16.38 -10.00 -5.45
C ALA A 98 -17.35 -11.14 -5.12
N VAL A 99 -17.94 -11.17 -3.93
CA VAL A 99 -18.95 -12.17 -3.53
C VAL A 99 -20.23 -12.02 -4.36
N LEU A 100 -20.68 -10.79 -4.63
CA LEU A 100 -21.85 -10.53 -5.47
C LEU A 100 -21.62 -11.03 -6.91
N LEU A 101 -20.46 -10.72 -7.51
CA LEU A 101 -20.10 -11.21 -8.85
C LEU A 101 -20.03 -12.74 -8.89
N TRP A 102 -19.40 -13.36 -7.90
CA TRP A 102 -19.33 -14.82 -7.80
C TRP A 102 -20.71 -15.47 -7.63
N SER A 103 -21.64 -14.80 -6.94
CA SER A 103 -22.99 -15.33 -6.68
C SER A 103 -23.85 -15.42 -7.93
N SER A 104 -23.59 -14.61 -8.96
CA SER A 104 -24.41 -14.54 -10.16
C SER A 104 -23.53 -14.42 -11.41
N ARG A 105 -23.54 -15.48 -12.22
CA ARG A 105 -22.81 -15.51 -13.50
C ARG A 105 -23.21 -14.37 -14.45
N ASN A 106 -24.51 -14.11 -14.57
CA ASN A 106 -25.02 -13.04 -15.42
C ASN A 106 -24.53 -11.66 -14.93
N LEU A 107 -24.53 -11.45 -13.62
CA LEU A 107 -24.03 -10.19 -13.03
C LEU A 107 -22.52 -10.01 -13.31
N SER A 108 -21.75 -11.08 -13.19
CA SER A 108 -20.31 -11.05 -13.52
C SER A 108 -20.10 -10.71 -15.00
N GLU A 109 -20.73 -11.43 -15.92
CA GLU A 109 -20.59 -11.21 -17.35
C GLU A 109 -20.99 -9.79 -17.79
N ILE A 110 -22.00 -9.19 -17.12
CA ILE A 110 -22.44 -7.81 -17.39
C ILE A 110 -21.46 -6.77 -16.81
N LEU A 111 -21.06 -6.93 -15.54
CA LEU A 111 -20.32 -5.88 -14.82
C LEU A 111 -18.79 -5.94 -15.03
N GLU A 112 -18.23 -7.09 -15.34
CA GLU A 112 -16.78 -7.27 -15.49
C GLU A 112 -16.16 -6.30 -16.52
N PRO A 113 -16.71 -6.09 -17.73
CA PRO A 113 -16.16 -5.12 -18.68
C PRO A 113 -16.14 -3.69 -18.13
N TYR A 114 -17.20 -3.28 -17.40
CA TYR A 114 -17.28 -1.95 -16.79
C TYR A 114 -16.26 -1.79 -15.67
N LEU A 115 -16.08 -2.80 -14.83
CA LEU A 115 -15.07 -2.78 -13.76
C LEU A 115 -13.65 -2.69 -14.33
N VAL A 116 -13.36 -3.39 -15.42
CA VAL A 116 -12.08 -3.31 -16.13
C VAL A 116 -11.86 -1.90 -16.68
N MET A 117 -12.86 -1.31 -17.33
CA MET A 117 -12.80 0.07 -17.84
C MET A 117 -12.58 1.07 -16.70
N LEU A 118 -13.35 0.97 -15.61
CA LEU A 118 -13.22 1.82 -14.44
C LEU A 118 -11.86 1.65 -13.75
N ASN A 119 -11.32 0.44 -13.73
CA ASN A 119 -9.97 0.19 -13.20
C ASN A 119 -8.87 0.83 -14.07
N SER A 120 -9.08 0.96 -15.36
CA SER A 120 -8.11 1.50 -16.33
C SER A 120 -8.14 3.03 -16.43
N LEU A 121 -9.17 3.69 -15.88
CA LEU A 121 -9.27 5.15 -15.92
C LEU A 121 -8.10 5.83 -15.17
N PRO A 122 -7.56 6.94 -15.69
CA PRO A 122 -6.56 7.73 -14.97
C PRO A 122 -7.21 8.40 -13.75
N LYS A 123 -6.99 7.82 -12.56
CA LYS A 123 -7.65 8.23 -11.30
C LYS A 123 -7.38 9.70 -10.93
N SER A 124 -6.17 10.20 -11.24
CA SER A 124 -5.83 11.61 -11.02
C SER A 124 -6.70 12.58 -11.81
N ALA A 125 -7.22 12.16 -12.99
CA ALA A 125 -8.14 12.97 -13.77
C ALA A 125 -9.55 13.05 -13.19
N LEU A 126 -9.94 12.10 -12.33
CA LEU A 126 -11.23 12.12 -11.64
C LEU A 126 -11.26 13.07 -10.44
N ALA A 127 -10.09 13.38 -9.86
CA ALA A 127 -10.02 14.15 -8.63
C ALA A 127 -10.63 15.57 -8.75
N PRO A 128 -10.42 16.37 -9.83
CA PRO A 128 -11.10 17.66 -9.98
C PRO A 128 -12.63 17.53 -10.02
N ILE A 129 -13.15 16.49 -10.66
CA ILE A 129 -14.61 16.23 -10.73
C ILE A 129 -15.16 15.92 -9.34
N LEU A 130 -14.44 15.11 -8.57
CA LEU A 130 -14.82 14.77 -7.20
C LEU A 130 -14.87 16.01 -6.29
N ILE A 131 -13.96 16.97 -6.49
CA ILE A 131 -13.96 18.22 -5.73
C ILE A 131 -15.19 19.06 -6.07
N VAL A 132 -15.57 19.15 -7.34
CA VAL A 132 -16.77 19.89 -7.75
C VAL A 132 -18.04 19.26 -7.16
N TRP A 133 -18.13 17.93 -7.10
CA TRP A 133 -19.31 17.23 -6.60
C TRP A 133 -19.38 17.16 -5.08
N LEU A 134 -18.27 16.94 -4.40
CA LEU A 134 -18.23 16.65 -2.96
C LEU A 134 -17.65 17.80 -2.13
N GLY A 135 -17.06 18.81 -2.79
CA GLY A 135 -16.35 19.90 -2.14
C GLY A 135 -14.92 19.52 -1.74
N SER A 136 -14.17 20.50 -1.24
CA SER A 136 -12.79 20.32 -0.74
C SER A 136 -12.82 19.91 0.72
N ASN A 137 -12.88 18.60 0.98
CA ASN A 137 -13.00 18.04 2.33
C ASN A 137 -12.47 16.60 2.40
N ILE A 138 -12.36 16.05 3.61
CA ILE A 138 -11.89 14.70 3.88
C ILE A 138 -12.68 13.61 3.14
N ARG A 139 -13.98 13.81 2.90
CA ARG A 139 -14.80 12.83 2.18
C ARG A 139 -14.35 12.68 0.73
N THR A 140 -13.99 13.79 0.09
CA THR A 140 -13.44 13.80 -1.27
C THR A 140 -12.14 13.03 -1.35
N ILE A 141 -11.25 13.18 -0.37
CA ILE A 141 -9.97 12.45 -0.29
C ILE A 141 -10.23 10.95 -0.15
N ILE A 142 -11.13 10.55 0.74
CA ILE A 142 -11.49 9.14 0.95
C ILE A 142 -12.11 8.54 -0.32
N VAL A 143 -13.04 9.24 -0.99
CA VAL A 143 -13.66 8.75 -2.23
C VAL A 143 -12.65 8.66 -3.35
N ALA A 144 -11.74 9.63 -3.49
CA ALA A 144 -10.63 9.55 -4.44
C ALA A 144 -9.75 8.33 -4.18
N SER A 145 -9.38 8.09 -2.93
CA SER A 145 -8.59 6.92 -2.53
C SER A 145 -9.31 5.59 -2.84
N ILE A 146 -10.60 5.49 -2.51
CA ILE A 146 -11.41 4.31 -2.83
C ILE A 146 -11.43 4.07 -4.34
N SER A 147 -11.61 5.10 -5.16
CA SER A 147 -11.66 4.99 -6.62
C SER A 147 -10.38 4.42 -7.22
N VAL A 148 -9.23 4.63 -6.57
CA VAL A 148 -7.94 4.09 -7.01
C VAL A 148 -7.87 2.58 -6.84
N ALA A 149 -8.41 2.03 -5.75
CA ALA A 149 -8.12 0.66 -5.32
C ALA A 149 -9.31 -0.32 -5.46
N VAL A 150 -10.55 0.16 -5.36
CA VAL A 150 -11.72 -0.72 -5.20
C VAL A 150 -11.98 -1.61 -6.41
N PHE A 151 -11.88 -1.07 -7.64
CA PHE A 151 -12.17 -1.84 -8.85
C PHE A 151 -11.16 -2.97 -9.07
N GLY A 152 -9.88 -2.68 -8.89
CA GLY A 152 -8.81 -3.70 -8.94
C GLY A 152 -8.98 -4.75 -7.84
N SER A 153 -9.39 -4.34 -6.64
CA SER A 153 -9.67 -5.24 -5.53
C SER A 153 -10.81 -6.20 -5.84
N ILE A 154 -11.94 -5.70 -6.37
CA ILE A 154 -13.09 -6.53 -6.77
C ILE A 154 -12.67 -7.56 -7.82
N LEU A 155 -12.00 -7.11 -8.90
CA LEU A 155 -11.56 -7.99 -9.98
C LEU A 155 -10.58 -9.08 -9.49
N THR A 156 -9.60 -8.71 -8.68
CA THR A 156 -8.61 -9.65 -8.14
C THR A 156 -9.27 -10.72 -7.28
N LEU A 157 -10.17 -10.32 -6.38
CA LEU A 157 -10.89 -11.26 -5.52
C LEU A 157 -11.87 -12.11 -6.30
N HIS A 158 -12.62 -11.53 -7.26
CA HIS A 158 -13.55 -12.28 -8.11
C HIS A 158 -12.84 -13.35 -8.94
N ASN A 159 -11.73 -13.01 -9.59
CA ASN A 159 -10.93 -13.96 -10.37
C ASN A 159 -10.39 -15.09 -9.50
N GLY A 160 -9.94 -14.77 -8.28
CA GLY A 160 -9.49 -15.77 -7.33
C GLY A 160 -10.62 -16.68 -6.84
N PHE A 161 -11.82 -16.16 -6.61
CA PHE A 161 -13.00 -16.95 -6.25
C PHE A 161 -13.44 -17.86 -7.39
N SER A 162 -13.32 -17.40 -8.63
CA SER A 162 -13.68 -18.18 -9.82
C SER A 162 -12.65 -19.28 -10.15
N SER A 163 -11.40 -19.14 -9.68
CA SER A 163 -10.33 -20.11 -9.87
C SER A 163 -10.27 -21.21 -8.81
N MET A 164 -11.22 -21.24 -7.87
CA MET A 164 -11.30 -22.29 -6.85
C MET A 164 -11.57 -23.65 -7.47
N ASP A 165 -11.03 -24.69 -6.82
CA ASP A 165 -11.16 -26.08 -7.25
C ASP A 165 -12.64 -26.50 -7.38
N PRO A 166 -13.09 -26.86 -8.60
CA PRO A 166 -14.47 -27.24 -8.84
C PRO A 166 -14.89 -28.51 -8.06
N ASP A 167 -13.96 -29.37 -7.70
CA ASP A 167 -14.28 -30.61 -7.02
C ASP A 167 -14.64 -30.38 -5.55
N GLN A 168 -14.05 -29.37 -4.91
CA GLN A 168 -14.48 -28.93 -3.57
C GLN A 168 -15.92 -28.40 -3.59
N ILE A 169 -16.28 -27.65 -4.64
CA ILE A 169 -17.65 -27.12 -4.81
C ILE A 169 -18.64 -28.27 -5.06
N LYS A 170 -18.27 -29.25 -5.90
CA LYS A 170 -19.10 -30.45 -6.16
C LYS A 170 -19.30 -31.26 -4.90
N LEU A 171 -18.27 -31.45 -4.07
CA LEU A 171 -18.34 -32.16 -2.82
C LEU A 171 -19.41 -31.56 -1.89
N ILE A 172 -19.40 -30.26 -1.68
CA ILE A 172 -20.41 -29.60 -0.83
C ILE A 172 -21.82 -29.77 -1.40
N ARG A 173 -21.97 -29.69 -2.73
CA ARG A 173 -23.28 -29.92 -3.39
C ARG A 173 -23.77 -31.34 -3.21
N SER A 174 -22.91 -32.36 -3.35
CA SER A 174 -23.27 -33.78 -3.16
C SER A 174 -23.69 -34.08 -1.72
N LEU A 175 -23.20 -33.30 -0.73
CA LEU A 175 -23.62 -33.35 0.66
C LEU A 175 -24.90 -32.52 0.97
N GLY A 176 -25.61 -32.05 -0.07
CA GLY A 176 -26.84 -31.25 0.09
C GLY A 176 -26.60 -29.79 0.45
N GLY A 177 -25.36 -29.28 0.34
CA GLY A 177 -25.02 -27.90 0.62
C GLY A 177 -25.53 -26.91 -0.43
N ASN A 178 -25.99 -25.75 0.02
CA ASN A 178 -26.41 -24.63 -0.81
C ASN A 178 -25.26 -23.65 -1.11
N ARG A 179 -25.54 -22.59 -1.89
CA ARG A 179 -24.53 -21.56 -2.24
C ARG A 179 -23.90 -20.89 -1.02
N ILE A 180 -24.67 -20.68 0.05
CA ILE A 180 -24.15 -20.07 1.29
C ILE A 180 -23.15 -21.02 1.98
N HIS A 181 -23.43 -22.33 1.99
CA HIS A 181 -22.50 -23.31 2.53
C HIS A 181 -21.19 -23.35 1.72
N ILE A 182 -21.25 -23.25 0.38
CA ILE A 182 -20.06 -23.16 -0.46
C ILE A 182 -19.27 -21.89 -0.14
N LEU A 183 -19.95 -20.74 -0.04
CA LEU A 183 -19.32 -19.45 0.29
C LEU A 183 -18.60 -19.52 1.63
N THR A 184 -19.28 -19.98 2.68
CA THR A 184 -18.76 -19.89 4.07
C THR A 184 -17.80 -21.01 4.45
N LYS A 185 -17.91 -22.19 3.84
CA LYS A 185 -17.12 -23.38 4.20
C LYS A 185 -15.97 -23.67 3.24
N VAL A 186 -16.05 -23.21 2.00
CA VAL A 186 -15.04 -23.47 0.97
C VAL A 186 -14.42 -22.15 0.48
N LEU A 187 -15.24 -21.26 -0.07
CA LEU A 187 -14.74 -20.10 -0.79
C LEU A 187 -13.98 -19.13 0.14
N LEU A 188 -14.64 -18.62 1.17
CA LEU A 188 -14.02 -17.64 2.09
C LEU A 188 -12.80 -18.23 2.81
N PRO A 189 -12.87 -19.43 3.43
CA PRO A 189 -11.70 -20.00 4.09
C PRO A 189 -10.56 -20.31 3.12
N GLY A 190 -10.86 -20.90 1.95
CA GLY A 190 -9.85 -21.23 0.95
C GLY A 190 -9.21 -20.00 0.32
N SER A 191 -9.91 -18.86 0.30
CA SER A 191 -9.40 -17.59 -0.27
C SER A 191 -8.68 -16.69 0.74
N ILE A 192 -8.52 -17.08 2.00
CA ILE A 192 -7.82 -16.27 3.01
C ILE A 192 -6.43 -15.80 2.52
N PRO A 193 -5.56 -16.65 1.94
CA PRO A 193 -4.26 -16.20 1.46
C PRO A 193 -4.37 -15.14 0.34
N LEU A 194 -5.34 -15.29 -0.56
CA LEU A 194 -5.61 -14.34 -1.62
C LEU A 194 -6.12 -12.99 -1.07
N ILE A 195 -7.06 -13.03 -0.12
CA ILE A 195 -7.60 -11.83 0.53
C ILE A 195 -6.47 -11.06 1.21
N LEU A 196 -5.60 -11.74 1.95
CA LEU A 196 -4.46 -11.14 2.62
C LEU A 196 -3.42 -10.58 1.64
N ALA A 197 -3.17 -11.27 0.52
CA ALA A 197 -2.32 -10.74 -0.55
C ALA A 197 -2.92 -9.47 -1.18
N ASN A 198 -4.23 -9.46 -1.46
CA ASN A 198 -4.96 -8.30 -1.97
C ASN A 198 -4.92 -7.13 -0.97
N MET A 199 -5.03 -7.37 0.33
CA MET A 199 -4.88 -6.34 1.37
C MET A 199 -3.51 -5.65 1.32
N LYS A 200 -2.42 -6.39 1.11
CA LYS A 200 -1.06 -5.80 1.00
C LYS A 200 -0.92 -4.86 -0.19
N VAL A 201 -1.54 -5.20 -1.32
CA VAL A 201 -1.52 -4.33 -2.50
C VAL A 201 -2.38 -3.09 -2.24
N ASN A 202 -3.58 -3.28 -1.70
CA ASN A 202 -4.54 -2.21 -1.52
C ASN A 202 -4.11 -1.17 -0.47
N ILE A 203 -3.36 -1.54 0.58
CA ILE A 203 -2.87 -0.54 1.54
C ILE A 203 -1.97 0.51 0.88
N GLY A 204 -1.10 0.06 -0.06
CA GLY A 204 -0.27 0.96 -0.85
C GLY A 204 -1.08 1.80 -1.84
N LEU A 205 -2.05 1.19 -2.54
CA LEU A 205 -2.92 1.91 -3.47
C LEU A 205 -3.79 2.95 -2.77
N CYS A 206 -4.30 2.65 -1.57
CA CYS A 206 -5.06 3.61 -0.77
C CYS A 206 -4.19 4.79 -0.35
N LEU A 207 -2.94 4.56 0.08
CA LEU A 207 -2.03 5.65 0.41
C LEU A 207 -1.77 6.55 -0.81
N VAL A 208 -1.53 5.97 -2.00
CA VAL A 208 -1.37 6.74 -3.25
C VAL A 208 -2.64 7.54 -3.56
N GLY A 209 -3.81 6.92 -3.41
CA GLY A 209 -5.09 7.60 -3.64
C GLY A 209 -5.35 8.76 -2.66
N VAL A 210 -4.98 8.59 -1.38
CA VAL A 210 -5.04 9.67 -0.38
C VAL A 210 -4.13 10.82 -0.77
N ILE A 211 -2.88 10.54 -1.16
CA ILE A 211 -1.93 11.58 -1.60
C ILE A 211 -2.49 12.38 -2.80
N ILE A 212 -3.08 11.70 -3.79
CA ILE A 212 -3.72 12.36 -4.93
C ILE A 212 -4.88 13.25 -4.46
N GLY A 213 -5.70 12.77 -3.53
CA GLY A 213 -6.78 13.55 -2.93
C GLY A 213 -6.27 14.74 -2.13
N GLU A 214 -5.23 14.55 -1.31
CA GLU A 214 -4.59 15.62 -0.52
C GLU A 214 -3.96 16.70 -1.41
N PHE A 215 -3.38 16.34 -2.55
CA PHE A 215 -2.80 17.31 -3.48
C PHE A 215 -3.82 18.36 -3.97
N LEU A 216 -5.07 17.98 -4.07
CA LEU A 216 -6.08 18.79 -4.73
C LEU A 216 -7.11 19.39 -3.76
N SER A 217 -7.31 18.76 -2.60
CA SER A 217 -8.46 19.04 -1.74
C SER A 217 -8.10 19.24 -0.26
N ALA A 218 -6.86 18.97 0.18
CA ALA A 218 -6.53 19.01 1.59
C ALA A 218 -6.10 20.38 2.09
N GLN A 219 -6.34 20.61 3.40
CA GLN A 219 -5.75 21.69 4.21
C GLN A 219 -4.73 21.16 5.23
N ALA A 220 -4.61 19.85 5.35
CA ALA A 220 -3.68 19.14 6.20
C ALA A 220 -3.34 17.78 5.57
N GLY A 221 -2.23 17.17 5.98
CA GLY A 221 -1.74 15.91 5.44
C GLY A 221 -0.33 16.03 4.86
N LEU A 222 0.31 14.89 4.60
CA LEU A 222 1.66 14.86 4.02
C LEU A 222 1.64 15.26 2.54
N GLY A 223 0.60 14.87 1.81
CA GLY A 223 0.40 15.30 0.42
C GLY A 223 0.15 16.80 0.33
N PHE A 224 -0.63 17.38 1.24
CA PHE A 224 -0.77 18.83 1.36
C PHE A 224 0.59 19.52 1.55
N LEU A 225 1.44 19.00 2.44
CA LEU A 225 2.78 19.56 2.66
C LEU A 225 3.65 19.52 1.41
N ILE A 226 3.53 18.48 0.58
CA ILE A 226 4.26 18.36 -0.68
C ILE A 226 3.82 19.45 -1.65
N ILE A 227 2.53 19.61 -1.88
CA ILE A 227 2.00 20.64 -2.79
C ILE A 227 2.31 22.05 -2.26
N TYR A 228 2.05 22.30 -0.99
CA TYR A 228 2.38 23.58 -0.36
C TYR A 228 3.87 23.90 -0.48
N GLY A 229 4.74 22.93 -0.13
CA GLY A 229 6.18 23.11 -0.22
C GLY A 229 6.67 23.38 -1.65
N SER A 230 6.06 22.74 -2.65
CA SER A 230 6.38 22.98 -4.06
C SER A 230 5.95 24.37 -4.53
N GLN A 231 4.77 24.84 -4.13
CA GLN A 231 4.24 26.15 -4.49
C GLN A 231 5.03 27.32 -3.86
N VAL A 232 5.55 27.12 -2.64
CA VAL A 232 6.36 28.16 -1.95
C VAL A 232 7.86 27.94 -2.10
N PHE A 233 8.29 27.06 -3.01
CA PHE A 233 9.70 26.71 -3.27
C PHE A 233 10.48 26.25 -2.03
N LYS A 234 9.81 25.61 -1.06
CA LYS A 234 10.42 24.99 0.11
C LYS A 234 10.65 23.49 -0.11
N LEU A 235 11.60 23.15 -0.96
CA LEU A 235 11.85 21.76 -1.33
C LEU A 235 12.37 20.88 -0.17
N ASP A 236 12.96 21.49 0.86
CA ASP A 236 13.27 20.79 2.12
C ASP A 236 12.01 20.15 2.73
N LEU A 237 10.85 20.85 2.67
CA LEU A 237 9.57 20.37 3.15
C LEU A 237 9.00 19.26 2.27
N VAL A 238 9.13 19.41 0.96
CA VAL A 238 8.67 18.39 -0.02
C VAL A 238 9.40 17.08 0.19
N ILE A 239 10.74 17.12 0.19
CA ILE A 239 11.57 15.92 0.34
C ILE A 239 11.36 15.26 1.71
N MET A 240 11.28 16.06 2.77
CA MET A 240 10.96 15.56 4.10
C MET A 240 9.63 14.80 4.11
N SER A 241 8.58 15.38 3.52
CA SER A 241 7.25 14.75 3.48
C SER A 241 7.26 13.46 2.67
N ILE A 242 7.99 13.40 1.54
CA ILE A 242 8.17 12.18 0.74
C ILE A 242 8.88 11.09 1.57
N VAL A 243 9.94 11.44 2.31
CA VAL A 243 10.65 10.47 3.15
C VAL A 243 9.72 9.90 4.23
N ILE A 244 8.91 10.76 4.87
CA ILE A 244 7.93 10.29 5.88
C ILE A 244 6.87 9.39 5.24
N LEU A 245 6.38 9.73 4.05
CA LEU A 245 5.46 8.87 3.30
C LEU A 245 6.06 7.49 2.98
N CYS A 246 7.33 7.42 2.59
CA CYS A 246 8.03 6.16 2.37
C CYS A 246 8.10 5.31 3.66
N VAL A 247 8.41 5.94 4.80
CA VAL A 247 8.43 5.27 6.10
C VAL A 247 7.02 4.80 6.49
N LEU A 248 6.02 5.67 6.35
CA LEU A 248 4.61 5.36 6.64
C LEU A 248 4.11 4.18 5.80
N SER A 249 4.39 4.19 4.49
CA SER A 249 4.06 3.09 3.58
C SER A 249 4.70 1.77 4.02
N ALA A 250 5.99 1.80 4.38
CA ALA A 250 6.69 0.61 4.85
C ALA A 250 6.09 0.07 6.16
N VAL A 251 5.74 0.95 7.11
CA VAL A 251 5.11 0.57 8.37
C VAL A 251 3.73 -0.04 8.14
N LEU A 252 2.89 0.59 7.31
CA LEU A 252 1.57 0.07 6.95
C LEU A 252 1.65 -1.30 6.27
N TYR A 253 2.55 -1.46 5.31
CA TYR A 253 2.78 -2.75 4.64
C TYR A 253 3.23 -3.83 5.62
N GLN A 254 4.15 -3.51 6.54
CA GLN A 254 4.59 -4.43 7.58
C GLN A 254 3.47 -4.81 8.54
N ALA A 255 2.62 -3.86 8.94
CA ALA A 255 1.47 -4.12 9.80
C ALA A 255 0.52 -5.15 9.16
N VAL A 256 0.17 -4.97 7.87
CA VAL A 256 -0.66 -5.94 7.14
C VAL A 256 0.05 -7.30 7.01
N THR A 257 1.36 -7.32 6.77
CA THR A 257 2.15 -8.56 6.71
C THR A 257 2.20 -9.29 8.05
N MET A 258 2.22 -8.57 9.17
CA MET A 258 2.15 -9.17 10.50
C MET A 258 0.78 -9.78 10.78
N LEU A 259 -0.30 -9.12 10.35
CA LEU A 259 -1.66 -9.68 10.43
C LEU A 259 -1.76 -10.99 9.63
N GLU A 260 -1.24 -11.01 8.40
CA GLU A 260 -1.20 -12.23 7.59
C GLU A 260 -0.48 -13.38 8.29
N LYS A 261 0.73 -13.14 8.82
CA LYS A 261 1.49 -14.19 9.52
C LYS A 261 0.76 -14.75 10.73
N ARG A 262 -0.07 -13.95 11.40
CA ARG A 262 -0.91 -14.43 12.51
C ARG A 262 -2.08 -15.26 12.00
N CYS A 263 -2.78 -14.81 10.96
CA CYS A 263 -3.93 -15.52 10.41
C CYS A 263 -3.53 -16.88 9.78
N VAL A 264 -2.43 -16.91 9.00
CA VAL A 264 -1.96 -18.16 8.35
C VAL A 264 -1.38 -19.17 9.34
N ARG A 265 -0.89 -18.76 10.52
CA ARG A 265 -0.43 -19.70 11.55
C ARG A 265 -1.56 -20.43 12.26
N HIS A 266 -2.79 -19.98 12.16
CA HIS A 266 -3.96 -20.58 12.80
C HIS A 266 -4.77 -21.48 11.85
N HIS A 267 -4.39 -21.56 10.60
CA HIS A 267 -4.88 -22.54 9.60
C HIS A 267 -3.74 -23.46 9.16
#